data_4f5f2e0aabd52171158dd1a82acda79e
#
_entry.id   4f5f2e0aabd52171158dd1a82acda79e
#
_cell.length_a   1.000
_cell.length_b   1.000
_cell.length_c   1.000
_cell.angle_alpha   90.00
_cell.angle_beta   90.00
_cell.angle_gamma   90.00
#
_symmetry.space_group_name_H-M   'P 1'
#
loop_
_entity.id
_entity.type
_entity.pdbx_description
1 polymer ?
#
loop_
_entity_poly.entity_id
_entity_poly.type
_entity_poly.pdbx_seq_one_letter_code
_entity_poly.pdbx_strand_id
1 'polypeptide(L)'
;MKIKKKIPLIDQHDKYGFWGGKFGGSYIPETLRAPIDDLTIKFEKLRKDKKFIAERDYYYNNWVHKGPTPFIKLENLTNHLGGAQIYAKVVSAARGGAHKIYGAITAAMLCKKMNKRYLVTDTGAGYNGKMFSIAAKHFGLKCKVFMGYK
;
A
#
# COMPACT_ATOMS: atom_id res chain seq x y z
N MET A 1 29.53 -14.12 20.65
CA MET A 1 29.08 -14.36 19.27
C MET A 1 28.21 -13.18 18.84
N LYS A 2 28.65 -12.30 17.93
CA LYS A 2 27.85 -11.15 17.46
C LYS A 2 26.73 -11.70 16.56
N ILE A 3 25.47 -11.59 16.98
CA ILE A 3 24.32 -11.93 16.14
C ILE A 3 24.35 -10.99 14.93
N LYS A 4 24.69 -11.50 13.75
CA LYS A 4 24.59 -10.74 12.50
C LYS A 4 23.13 -10.31 12.34
N LYS A 5 22.89 -9.01 12.34
CA LYS A 5 21.56 -8.44 12.14
C LYS A 5 21.04 -8.93 10.78
N LYS A 6 19.98 -9.72 10.79
CA LYS A 6 19.44 -10.32 9.58
C LYS A 6 18.84 -9.18 8.72
N ILE A 7 19.38 -9.00 7.51
CA ILE A 7 18.87 -7.98 6.57
C ILE A 7 17.44 -8.37 6.19
N PRO A 8 16.45 -7.47 6.29
CA PRO A 8 15.08 -7.74 5.84
C PRO A 8 15.04 -8.17 4.37
N LEU A 9 14.14 -9.07 4.01
CA LEU A 9 14.02 -9.57 2.63
C LEU A 9 13.84 -8.43 1.61
N ILE A 10 13.08 -7.41 1.95
CA ILE A 10 12.87 -6.23 1.09
C ILE A 10 14.17 -5.48 0.75
N ASP A 11 15.19 -5.59 1.57
CA ASP A 11 16.49 -4.94 1.38
C ASP A 11 17.55 -5.89 0.76
N GLN A 12 17.18 -7.14 0.42
CA GLN A 12 18.11 -8.14 -0.11
C GLN A 12 18.21 -8.16 -1.64
N HIS A 13 17.60 -7.20 -2.31
CA HIS A 13 17.75 -7.06 -3.78
C HIS A 13 19.06 -6.36 -4.14
N ASP A 14 19.54 -6.61 -5.35
CA ASP A 14 20.65 -5.89 -5.95
C ASP A 14 20.22 -4.49 -6.48
N LYS A 15 21.16 -3.74 -7.05
CA LYS A 15 20.89 -2.41 -7.62
C LYS A 15 19.90 -2.40 -8.81
N TYR A 16 19.65 -3.54 -9.40
CA TYR A 16 18.70 -3.71 -10.52
C TYR A 16 17.34 -4.24 -10.06
N GLY A 17 17.16 -4.48 -8.76
CA GLY A 17 15.93 -4.99 -8.17
C GLY A 17 15.77 -6.50 -8.25
N PHE A 18 16.87 -7.26 -8.40
CA PHE A 18 16.81 -8.72 -8.41
C PHE A 18 17.18 -9.33 -7.05
N TRP A 19 16.40 -10.31 -6.62
CA TRP A 19 16.69 -11.15 -5.47
C TRP A 19 17.40 -12.43 -5.92
N GLY A 20 18.56 -12.72 -5.31
CA GLY A 20 19.39 -13.87 -5.69
C GLY A 20 19.83 -13.85 -7.14
N GLY A 21 19.88 -12.68 -7.78
CA GLY A 21 20.31 -12.48 -9.17
C GLY A 21 19.34 -13.02 -10.24
N LYS A 22 18.19 -13.57 -9.85
CA LYS A 22 17.26 -14.25 -10.78
C LYS A 22 15.82 -13.75 -10.70
N PHE A 23 15.34 -13.34 -9.52
CA PHE A 23 13.94 -13.02 -9.28
C PHE A 23 13.74 -11.53 -9.10
N GLY A 24 12.71 -10.97 -9.69
CA GLY A 24 12.41 -9.54 -9.64
C GLY A 24 12.89 -8.79 -10.87
N GLY A 25 13.46 -7.61 -10.66
CA GLY A 25 13.86 -6.70 -11.74
C GLY A 25 12.79 -5.67 -12.06
N SER A 26 13.08 -4.79 -13.01
CA SER A 26 12.19 -3.70 -13.41
C SER A 26 11.98 -3.71 -14.93
N TYR A 27 10.84 -4.24 -15.35
CA TYR A 27 10.43 -4.39 -16.75
C TYR A 27 9.36 -3.36 -17.08
N ILE A 28 9.78 -2.12 -17.32
CA ILE A 28 8.90 -1.00 -17.65
C ILE A 28 9.30 -0.38 -19.00
N PRO A 29 8.36 0.26 -19.72
CA PRO A 29 8.68 1.03 -20.93
C PRO A 29 9.73 2.09 -20.64
N GLU A 30 10.64 2.32 -21.60
CA GLU A 30 11.75 3.28 -21.46
C GLU A 30 11.26 4.69 -21.10
N THR A 31 10.13 5.10 -21.66
CA THR A 31 9.49 6.40 -21.38
C THR A 31 9.07 6.60 -19.94
N LEU A 32 8.91 5.52 -19.17
CA LEU A 32 8.54 5.54 -17.75
C LEU A 32 9.75 5.36 -16.82
N ARG A 33 10.94 5.10 -17.34
CA ARG A 33 12.13 4.82 -16.53
C ARG A 33 12.42 5.96 -15.55
N ALA A 34 12.64 7.16 -16.07
CA ALA A 34 13.01 8.31 -15.24
C ALA A 34 11.98 8.63 -14.12
N PRO A 35 10.65 8.71 -14.40
CA PRO A 35 9.68 8.95 -13.33
C PRO A 35 9.58 7.80 -12.32
N ILE A 36 9.82 6.55 -12.70
CA ILE A 36 9.81 5.41 -11.77
C ILE A 36 11.08 5.39 -10.91
N ASP A 37 12.24 5.72 -11.47
CA ASP A 37 13.48 5.81 -10.71
C ASP A 37 13.39 6.93 -9.67
N ASP A 38 12.85 8.11 -10.00
CA ASP A 38 12.58 9.21 -9.06
C ASP A 38 11.62 8.76 -7.93
N LEU A 39 10.55 8.06 -8.29
CA LEU A 39 9.62 7.48 -7.32
C LEU A 39 10.31 6.49 -6.38
N THR A 40 11.15 5.61 -6.92
CA THR A 40 11.87 4.59 -6.16
C THR A 40 12.82 5.22 -5.15
N ILE A 41 13.63 6.19 -5.58
CA ILE A 41 14.55 6.92 -4.70
C ILE A 41 13.78 7.59 -3.55
N LYS A 42 12.66 8.25 -3.87
CA LYS A 42 11.84 8.93 -2.88
C LYS A 42 11.17 7.97 -1.91
N PHE A 43 10.63 6.86 -2.42
CA PHE A 43 10.02 5.81 -1.62
C PHE A 43 11.02 5.19 -0.65
N GLU A 44 12.22 4.81 -1.12
CA GLU A 44 13.27 4.22 -0.28
C GLU A 44 13.70 5.14 0.87
N LYS A 45 13.73 6.44 0.63
CA LYS A 45 13.99 7.44 1.67
C LYS A 45 12.84 7.53 2.67
N LEU A 46 11.60 7.67 2.18
CA LEU A 46 10.44 7.94 3.02
C LEU A 46 9.99 6.71 3.82
N ARG A 47 10.12 5.50 3.31
CA ARG A 47 9.77 4.28 4.06
C ARG A 47 10.62 4.06 5.32
N LYS A 48 11.75 4.76 5.43
CA LYS A 48 12.66 4.75 6.60
C LYS A 48 12.53 6.03 7.45
N ASP A 49 11.79 7.03 6.99
CA ASP A 49 11.61 8.30 7.69
C ASP A 49 10.56 8.16 8.80
N LYS A 50 11.02 8.33 10.04
CA LYS A 50 10.16 8.20 11.22
C LYS A 50 8.97 9.18 11.21
N LYS A 51 9.16 10.40 10.68
CA LYS A 51 8.08 11.40 10.60
C LYS A 51 7.02 10.98 9.57
N PHE A 52 7.45 10.50 8.41
CA PHE A 52 6.53 9.98 7.40
C PHE A 52 5.75 8.76 7.89
N ILE A 53 6.44 7.85 8.59
CA ILE A 53 5.81 6.66 9.18
C ILE A 53 4.78 7.08 10.23
N ALA A 54 5.12 7.99 11.15
CA ALA A 54 4.20 8.47 12.17
C ALA A 54 2.97 9.19 11.56
N GLU A 55 3.18 10.01 10.53
CA GLU A 55 2.08 10.67 9.79
C GLU A 55 1.17 9.63 9.12
N ARG A 56 1.73 8.62 8.47
CA ARG A 56 0.98 7.50 7.88
C ARG A 56 0.15 6.75 8.92
N ASP A 57 0.76 6.42 10.04
CA ASP A 57 0.12 5.65 11.11
C ASP A 57 -0.99 6.47 11.79
N TYR A 58 -0.81 7.79 11.90
CA TYR A 58 -1.87 8.71 12.32
C TYR A 58 -3.08 8.62 11.38
N TYR A 59 -2.89 8.70 10.04
CA TYR A 59 -3.99 8.56 9.09
C TYR A 59 -4.65 7.18 9.15
N TYR A 60 -3.88 6.13 9.33
CA TYR A 60 -4.43 4.78 9.46
C TYR A 60 -5.35 4.67 10.68
N ASN A 61 -4.93 5.17 11.83
CA ASN A 61 -5.64 4.98 13.09
C ASN A 61 -6.74 6.02 13.34
N ASN A 62 -6.74 7.16 12.66
CA ASN A 62 -7.68 8.24 12.94
C ASN A 62 -8.58 8.61 11.76
N TRP A 63 -8.12 8.36 10.53
CA TRP A 63 -8.87 8.75 9.33
C TRP A 63 -9.39 7.56 8.53
N VAL A 64 -8.59 6.51 8.37
CA VAL A 64 -9.02 5.28 7.67
C VAL A 64 -10.02 4.51 8.52
N HIS A 65 -9.76 4.41 9.81
CA HIS A 65 -10.67 3.86 10.80
C HIS A 65 -10.45 4.56 12.16
N LYS A 66 -11.42 4.45 13.05
CA LYS A 66 -11.28 4.88 14.45
C LYS A 66 -11.04 3.63 15.31
N GLY A 67 -9.81 3.45 15.77
CA GLY A 67 -9.39 2.23 16.45
C GLY A 67 -9.23 1.04 15.48
N PRO A 68 -8.92 -0.16 15.99
CA PRO A 68 -8.72 -1.34 15.16
C PRO A 68 -10.03 -1.77 14.49
N THR A 69 -9.94 -2.19 13.23
CA THR A 69 -11.09 -2.81 12.55
C THR A 69 -11.47 -4.12 13.25
N PRO A 70 -12.76 -4.52 13.23
CA PRO A 70 -13.22 -5.70 13.97
C PRO A 70 -12.41 -6.96 13.62
N PHE A 71 -12.19 -7.76 14.66
CA PHE A 71 -11.56 -9.07 14.55
C PHE A 71 -12.48 -10.07 15.24
N ILE A 72 -13.13 -10.93 14.47
CA ILE A 72 -14.18 -11.81 14.93
C ILE A 72 -13.81 -13.28 14.73
N LYS A 73 -14.13 -14.12 15.73
CA LYS A 73 -14.02 -15.56 15.61
C LYS A 73 -15.19 -16.10 14.80
N LEU A 74 -14.91 -16.96 13.83
CA LEU A 74 -15.92 -17.63 13.03
C LEU A 74 -16.20 -19.02 13.63
N GLU A 75 -16.97 -19.06 14.71
CA GLU A 75 -17.18 -20.27 15.50
C GLU A 75 -17.83 -21.39 14.69
N ASN A 76 -18.93 -21.09 13.99
CA ASN A 76 -19.64 -22.07 13.18
C ASN A 76 -18.73 -22.69 12.11
N LEU A 77 -17.93 -21.86 11.43
CA LEU A 77 -16.99 -22.34 10.40
C LEU A 77 -15.85 -23.15 11.01
N THR A 78 -15.32 -22.70 12.15
CA THR A 78 -14.31 -23.43 12.93
C THR A 78 -14.78 -24.84 13.30
N ASN A 79 -15.99 -24.92 13.86
CA ASN A 79 -16.58 -26.19 14.28
C ASN A 79 -16.93 -27.11 13.10
N HIS A 80 -17.45 -26.54 12.00
CA HIS A 80 -17.81 -27.30 10.80
C HIS A 80 -16.58 -27.95 10.14
N LEU A 81 -15.47 -27.22 10.05
CA LEU A 81 -14.26 -27.73 9.38
C LEU A 81 -13.40 -28.62 10.28
N GLY A 82 -13.48 -28.45 11.60
CA GLY A 82 -12.55 -29.10 12.53
C GLY A 82 -11.10 -28.61 12.34
N GLY A 83 -10.29 -28.64 13.37
CA GLY A 83 -8.87 -28.25 13.26
C GLY A 83 -8.59 -26.82 13.72
N ALA A 84 -7.96 -25.97 12.87
CA ALA A 84 -7.53 -24.63 13.27
C ALA A 84 -8.70 -23.70 13.58
N GLN A 85 -8.54 -22.83 14.57
CA GLN A 85 -9.51 -21.76 14.86
C GLN A 85 -9.46 -20.70 13.75
N ILE A 86 -10.61 -20.31 13.22
CA ILE A 86 -10.74 -19.38 12.09
C ILE A 86 -11.24 -18.03 12.60
N TYR A 87 -10.55 -16.97 12.18
CA TYR A 87 -10.89 -15.59 12.49
C TYR A 87 -10.99 -14.74 11.24
N ALA A 88 -11.87 -13.75 11.25
CA ALA A 88 -12.01 -12.76 10.19
C ALA A 88 -11.57 -11.38 10.68
N LYS A 89 -10.65 -10.75 9.95
CA LYS A 89 -10.32 -9.33 10.09
C LYS A 89 -11.20 -8.53 9.15
N VAL A 90 -12.14 -7.76 9.71
CA VAL A 90 -13.19 -7.07 8.93
C VAL A 90 -12.68 -5.72 8.42
N VAL A 91 -11.87 -5.74 7.37
CA VAL A 91 -11.30 -4.52 6.76
C VAL A 91 -12.31 -3.71 5.95
N SER A 92 -13.48 -4.25 5.66
CA SER A 92 -14.61 -3.49 5.08
C SER A 92 -15.17 -2.42 6.03
N ALA A 93 -14.86 -2.50 7.31
CA ALA A 93 -15.18 -1.44 8.27
C ALA A 93 -14.27 -0.19 8.13
N ALA A 94 -13.21 -0.26 7.33
CA ALA A 94 -12.38 0.89 7.01
C ALA A 94 -13.11 1.84 6.04
N ARG A 95 -12.66 3.09 5.99
CA ARG A 95 -13.22 4.14 5.11
C ARG A 95 -13.27 3.67 3.65
N GLY A 96 -14.43 3.83 3.04
CA GLY A 96 -14.67 3.41 1.67
C GLY A 96 -15.00 1.93 1.50
N GLY A 97 -14.91 1.11 2.55
CA GLY A 97 -15.33 -0.29 2.55
C GLY A 97 -14.32 -1.27 1.96
N ALA A 98 -13.05 -0.89 1.79
CA ALA A 98 -12.05 -1.77 1.21
C ALA A 98 -10.63 -1.52 1.78
N HIS A 99 -9.86 -2.61 1.91
CA HIS A 99 -8.47 -2.57 2.39
C HIS A 99 -7.53 -1.69 1.54
N LYS A 100 -7.85 -1.47 0.28
CA LYS A 100 -7.05 -0.66 -0.65
C LYS A 100 -6.88 0.80 -0.21
N ILE A 101 -7.71 1.28 0.72
CA ILE A 101 -7.59 2.64 1.27
C ILE A 101 -6.23 2.86 1.97
N TYR A 102 -5.65 1.86 2.60
CA TYR A 102 -4.33 1.97 3.24
C TYR A 102 -3.22 2.28 2.21
N GLY A 103 -3.20 1.54 1.10
CA GLY A 103 -2.27 1.81 0.01
C GLY A 103 -2.53 3.16 -0.65
N ALA A 104 -3.80 3.52 -0.86
CA ALA A 104 -4.18 4.79 -1.48
C ALA A 104 -3.76 6.01 -0.65
N ILE A 105 -3.89 5.96 0.69
CA ILE A 105 -3.39 7.02 1.58
C ILE A 105 -1.88 7.16 1.47
N THR A 106 -1.15 6.06 1.57
CA THR A 106 0.32 6.09 1.48
C THR A 106 0.79 6.63 0.13
N ALA A 107 0.15 6.22 -0.97
CA ALA A 107 0.44 6.74 -2.31
C ALA A 107 0.15 8.24 -2.43
N ALA A 108 -0.96 8.72 -1.86
CA ALA A 108 -1.30 10.15 -1.87
C ALA A 108 -0.30 10.97 -1.03
N MET A 109 0.11 10.49 0.14
CA MET A 109 1.17 11.12 0.94
C MET A 109 2.49 11.20 0.17
N LEU A 110 2.91 10.12 -0.48
CA LEU A 110 4.10 10.08 -1.30
C LEU A 110 4.01 11.08 -2.46
N CYS A 111 2.87 11.12 -3.15
CA CYS A 111 2.57 12.08 -4.22
C CYS A 111 2.77 13.54 -3.73
N LYS A 112 2.26 13.88 -2.54
CA LYS A 112 2.46 15.19 -1.91
C LYS A 112 3.93 15.47 -1.62
N LYS A 113 4.66 14.51 -1.03
CA LYS A 113 6.10 14.66 -0.72
C LYS A 113 6.96 14.79 -1.98
N MET A 114 6.46 14.36 -3.13
CA MET A 114 7.10 14.51 -4.44
C MET A 114 6.63 15.77 -5.21
N ASN A 115 5.79 16.62 -4.61
CA ASN A 115 5.19 17.80 -5.24
C ASN A 115 4.43 17.48 -6.55
N LYS A 116 3.88 16.27 -6.66
CA LYS A 116 3.03 15.88 -7.79
C LYS A 116 1.60 16.35 -7.55
N ARG A 117 0.88 16.66 -8.62
CA ARG A 117 -0.51 17.15 -8.57
C ARG A 117 -1.54 16.07 -8.84
N TYR A 118 -1.14 14.99 -9.51
CA TYR A 118 -2.01 13.92 -9.95
C TYR A 118 -1.64 12.61 -9.27
N LEU A 119 -2.65 11.97 -8.70
CA LEU A 119 -2.59 10.57 -8.31
C LEU A 119 -3.25 9.77 -9.42
N VAL A 120 -2.49 8.85 -10.01
CA VAL A 120 -2.93 8.06 -11.17
C VAL A 120 -3.06 6.60 -10.75
N THR A 121 -4.14 5.95 -11.14
CA THR A 121 -4.36 4.53 -10.86
C THR A 121 -5.22 3.89 -11.94
N ASP A 122 -5.16 2.57 -12.01
CA ASP A 122 -6.10 1.75 -12.78
C ASP A 122 -7.09 1.06 -11.84
N THR A 123 -8.17 0.54 -12.41
CA THR A 123 -9.16 -0.24 -11.67
C THR A 123 -9.93 -1.16 -12.60
N GLY A 124 -10.17 -2.41 -12.18
CA GLY A 124 -11.10 -3.31 -12.87
C GLY A 124 -12.54 -3.08 -12.39
N ALA A 125 -12.87 -3.54 -11.18
CA ALA A 125 -14.20 -3.46 -10.59
C ALA A 125 -14.55 -2.12 -9.89
N GLY A 126 -13.74 -1.08 -10.00
CA GLY A 126 -13.98 0.24 -9.45
C GLY A 126 -13.45 0.50 -8.05
N TYR A 127 -13.23 -0.51 -7.21
CA TYR A 127 -12.81 -0.31 -5.81
C TYR A 127 -11.48 0.40 -5.65
N ASN A 128 -10.49 0.07 -6.47
CA ASN A 128 -9.18 0.73 -6.42
C ASN A 128 -9.32 2.22 -6.78
N GLY A 129 -10.00 2.52 -7.88
CA GLY A 129 -10.28 3.89 -8.31
C GLY A 129 -11.02 4.70 -7.23
N LYS A 130 -12.04 4.09 -6.59
CA LYS A 130 -12.78 4.72 -5.48
C LYS A 130 -11.84 5.09 -4.32
N MET A 131 -10.97 4.16 -3.87
CA MET A 131 -10.07 4.43 -2.74
C MET A 131 -9.04 5.49 -3.06
N PHE A 132 -8.47 5.46 -4.26
CA PHE A 132 -7.52 6.48 -4.71
C PHE A 132 -8.17 7.86 -4.87
N SER A 133 -9.42 7.92 -5.36
CA SER A 133 -10.18 9.19 -5.43
C SER A 133 -10.48 9.77 -4.05
N ILE A 134 -10.84 8.93 -3.07
CA ILE A 134 -11.07 9.35 -1.68
C ILE A 134 -9.77 9.91 -1.07
N ALA A 135 -8.65 9.20 -1.24
CA ALA A 135 -7.35 9.64 -0.75
C ALA A 135 -6.88 10.94 -1.44
N ALA A 136 -6.99 11.02 -2.76
CA ALA A 136 -6.63 12.21 -3.53
C ALA A 136 -7.39 13.44 -3.06
N LYS A 137 -8.71 13.33 -2.89
CA LYS A 137 -9.54 14.43 -2.37
C LYS A 137 -9.08 14.89 -0.99
N HIS A 138 -8.76 13.97 -0.10
CA HIS A 138 -8.29 14.29 1.24
C HIS A 138 -7.00 15.11 1.23
N PHE A 139 -6.06 14.77 0.35
CA PHE A 139 -4.77 15.47 0.23
C PHE A 139 -4.77 16.66 -0.76
N GLY A 140 -5.91 17.04 -1.32
CA GLY A 140 -6.02 18.12 -2.30
C GLY A 140 -5.30 17.81 -3.62
N LEU A 141 -5.27 16.51 -4.02
CA LEU A 141 -4.71 16.04 -5.28
C LEU A 141 -5.82 15.83 -6.30
N LYS A 142 -5.47 15.95 -7.58
CA LYS A 142 -6.32 15.45 -8.67
C LYS A 142 -6.13 13.93 -8.80
N CYS A 143 -7.21 13.20 -9.10
CA CYS A 143 -7.15 11.76 -9.35
C CYS A 143 -7.52 11.46 -10.78
N LYS A 144 -6.71 10.61 -11.45
CA LYS A 144 -7.02 10.09 -12.77
C LYS A 144 -7.12 8.57 -12.68
N VAL A 145 -8.29 8.04 -13.00
CA VAL A 145 -8.58 6.61 -12.90
C VAL A 145 -8.77 6.06 -14.31
N PHE A 146 -8.00 5.03 -14.64
CA PHE A 146 -8.14 4.29 -15.88
C PHE A 146 -8.93 3.01 -15.61
N MET A 147 -9.95 2.75 -16.44
CA MET A 147 -10.78 1.56 -16.34
C MET A 147 -10.88 0.93 -17.72
N GLY A 148 -10.68 -0.39 -17.79
CA GLY A 148 -10.85 -1.12 -19.04
C GLY A 148 -12.30 -1.04 -19.56
N TYR A 149 -12.47 -0.88 -20.85
CA TYR A 149 -13.75 -1.02 -21.51
C TYR A 149 -13.98 -2.52 -21.80
N LYS A 150 -15.19 -3.02 -21.52
CA LYS A 150 -15.65 -4.35 -21.94
C LYS A 150 -16.42 -4.24 -23.24
#